data_3290e7f8f453cc87304286bfb6ad11fa
#
_entry.id   3290e7f8f453cc87304286bfb6ad11fa
#
_cell.length_a   1.000
_cell.length_b   1.000
_cell.length_c   1.000
_cell.angle_alpha   90.00
_cell.angle_beta   90.00
_cell.angle_gamma   90.00
#
_symmetry.space_group_name_H-M   'P 1'
#
loop_
_entity.id
_entity.type
_entity.pdbx_description
1 polymer ?
#
loop_
_entity_poly.entity_id
_entity_poly.type
_entity_poly.pdbx_seq_one_letter_code
_entity_poly.pdbx_strand_id
1 'polypeptide(L)'
;MINYDDVFHVGIIVPEIESGMEEIAKRFGASWPRPPGAANVRVRTKAGIQVMKSRFAYTAEGPPYIELIQAVPGTVWEAGEGSRIHHLGAFVDDLDAEIERLTAEGAELEMASVDEDGARILGVTYINSDLGVRLELLPSSGRERILSVTKPE
;
A
#
# COMPACT_ATOMS: atom_id res chain seq x y z
N MET A 1 -18.03 -4.99 2.96
CA MET A 1 -18.01 -3.51 2.81
C MET A 1 -16.92 -2.97 3.70
N ILE A 2 -16.04 -2.10 3.19
CA ILE A 2 -14.99 -1.45 3.98
C ILE A 2 -15.65 -0.63 5.08
N ASN A 3 -15.21 -0.83 6.32
CA ASN A 3 -15.57 0.03 7.44
C ASN A 3 -14.47 1.10 7.56
N TYR A 4 -14.84 2.34 7.81
CA TYR A 4 -13.87 3.43 8.00
C TYR A 4 -12.88 3.13 9.13
N ASP A 5 -13.29 2.44 10.17
CA ASP A 5 -12.45 2.03 11.30
C ASP A 5 -11.37 0.99 10.91
N ASP A 6 -11.49 0.37 9.73
CA ASP A 6 -10.49 -0.55 9.19
C ASP A 6 -9.40 0.15 8.35
N VAL A 7 -9.55 1.46 8.10
CA VAL A 7 -8.49 2.27 7.47
C VAL A 7 -7.36 2.44 8.47
N PHE A 8 -6.19 1.88 8.16
CA PHE A 8 -5.09 1.86 9.11
C PHE A 8 -3.85 2.63 8.67
N HIS A 9 -3.73 2.98 7.37
CA HIS A 9 -2.60 3.81 6.92
C HIS A 9 -2.94 4.70 5.73
N VAL A 10 -2.08 5.70 5.55
CA VAL A 10 -2.01 6.55 4.37
C VAL A 10 -0.68 6.27 3.67
N GLY A 11 -0.73 5.82 2.44
CA GLY A 11 0.45 5.58 1.61
C GLY A 11 0.90 6.83 0.87
N ILE A 12 2.19 7.15 0.96
CA ILE A 12 2.82 8.28 0.28
C ILE A 12 3.97 7.75 -0.57
N ILE A 13 3.97 8.04 -1.87
CA ILE A 13 5.11 7.75 -2.73
C ILE A 13 6.12 8.89 -2.58
N VAL A 14 7.37 8.52 -2.35
CA VAL A 14 8.50 9.46 -2.24
C VAL A 14 9.61 9.10 -3.23
N PRO A 15 10.32 10.06 -3.82
CA PRO A 15 11.43 9.76 -4.73
C PRO A 15 12.53 8.92 -4.07
N GLU A 16 12.93 9.27 -2.85
CA GLU A 16 13.95 8.59 -2.05
C GLU A 16 13.42 8.36 -0.63
N ILE A 17 13.44 7.11 -0.17
CA ILE A 17 12.77 6.73 1.07
C ILE A 17 13.44 7.32 2.32
N GLU A 18 14.76 7.35 2.36
CA GLU A 18 15.51 7.91 3.49
C GLU A 18 15.21 9.39 3.67
N SER A 19 15.24 10.16 2.58
CA SER A 19 14.91 11.60 2.60
C SER A 19 13.45 11.83 3.00
N GLY A 20 12.53 10.97 2.53
CA GLY A 20 11.12 11.00 2.92
C GLY A 20 10.93 10.76 4.42
N MET A 21 11.64 9.79 4.98
CA MET A 21 11.62 9.49 6.42
C MET A 21 12.13 10.66 7.26
N GLU A 22 13.24 11.28 6.86
CA GLU A 22 13.79 12.45 7.54
C GLU A 22 12.82 13.64 7.54
N GLU A 23 12.17 13.88 6.39
CA GLU A 23 11.23 15.00 6.22
C GLU A 23 9.98 14.82 7.08
N ILE A 24 9.40 13.61 7.09
CA ILE A 24 8.22 13.28 7.92
C ILE A 24 8.57 13.36 9.40
N ALA A 25 9.72 12.82 9.83
CA ALA A 25 10.18 12.92 11.21
C ALA A 25 10.34 14.37 11.65
N LYS A 26 10.98 15.19 10.81
CA LYS A 26 11.25 16.61 11.11
C LYS A 26 9.96 17.45 11.19
N ARG A 27 8.99 17.22 10.28
CA ARG A 27 7.80 18.07 10.18
C ARG A 27 6.66 17.63 11.09
N PHE A 28 6.51 16.34 11.30
CA PHE A 28 5.38 15.77 12.03
C PHE A 28 5.78 15.15 13.36
N GLY A 29 7.08 15.07 13.67
CA GLY A 29 7.56 14.43 14.89
C GLY A 29 7.38 12.91 14.91
N ALA A 30 7.14 12.31 13.75
CA ALA A 30 6.97 10.88 13.63
C ALA A 30 8.30 10.13 13.84
N SER A 31 8.21 8.90 14.32
CA SER A 31 9.35 8.00 14.50
C SER A 31 9.22 6.76 13.61
N TRP A 32 10.37 6.19 13.28
CA TRP A 32 10.45 5.00 12.43
C TRP A 32 10.98 3.84 13.28
N PRO A 33 10.13 2.85 13.59
CA PRO A 33 10.53 1.76 14.50
C PRO A 33 11.54 0.80 13.87
N ARG A 34 11.62 0.80 12.52
CA ARG A 34 12.52 -0.05 11.74
C ARG A 34 13.14 0.71 10.57
N PRO A 35 14.31 0.28 10.08
CA PRO A 35 14.83 0.76 8.80
C PRO A 35 13.88 0.39 7.66
N PRO A 36 14.00 1.03 6.48
CA PRO A 36 13.17 0.68 5.33
C PRO A 36 13.25 -0.80 4.98
N GLY A 37 12.09 -1.44 4.87
CA GLY A 37 11.96 -2.80 4.36
C GLY A 37 12.16 -2.84 2.84
N ALA A 38 12.43 -4.04 2.32
CA ALA A 38 12.45 -4.31 0.89
C ALA A 38 11.78 -5.65 0.60
N ALA A 39 10.98 -5.69 -0.45
CA ALA A 39 10.31 -6.91 -0.88
C ALA A 39 10.26 -6.98 -2.41
N ASN A 40 10.34 -8.20 -2.95
CA ASN A 40 9.96 -8.48 -4.33
C ASN A 40 8.48 -8.90 -4.32
N VAL A 41 7.64 -8.11 -4.93
CA VAL A 41 6.20 -8.34 -4.99
C VAL A 41 5.82 -8.77 -6.40
N ARG A 42 5.27 -9.97 -6.53
CA ARG A 42 4.68 -10.42 -7.80
C ARG A 42 3.30 -9.79 -7.91
N VAL A 43 3.09 -9.02 -8.95
CA VAL A 43 1.86 -8.27 -9.17
C VAL A 43 1.26 -8.57 -10.54
N ARG A 44 -0.05 -8.52 -10.60
CA ARG A 44 -0.85 -8.51 -11.83
C ARG A 44 -1.40 -7.10 -12.03
N THR A 45 -1.20 -6.57 -13.22
CA THR A 45 -1.75 -5.30 -13.71
C THR A 45 -2.38 -5.51 -15.10
N LYS A 46 -2.91 -4.48 -15.73
CA LYS A 46 -3.36 -4.54 -17.12
C LYS A 46 -2.24 -4.94 -18.11
N ALA A 47 -0.99 -4.64 -17.79
CA ALA A 47 0.17 -5.00 -18.62
C ALA A 47 0.61 -6.46 -18.46
N GLY A 48 0.01 -7.21 -17.53
CA GLY A 48 0.33 -8.59 -17.23
C GLY A 48 0.95 -8.79 -15.85
N ILE A 49 1.58 -9.94 -15.65
CA ILE A 49 2.22 -10.31 -14.38
C ILE A 49 3.71 -9.93 -14.43
N GLN A 50 4.18 -9.28 -13.39
CA GLN A 50 5.57 -8.89 -13.23
C GLN A 50 6.00 -8.94 -11.76
N VAL A 51 7.31 -8.98 -11.52
CA VAL A 51 7.87 -8.84 -10.18
C VAL A 51 8.40 -7.43 -10.01
N MET A 52 7.87 -6.72 -9.02
CA MET A 52 8.26 -5.35 -8.70
C MET A 52 9.04 -5.34 -7.38
N LYS A 53 10.13 -4.59 -7.35
CA LYS A 53 10.89 -4.37 -6.13
C LYS A 53 10.28 -3.17 -5.39
N SER A 54 9.77 -3.41 -4.19
CA SER A 54 9.24 -2.37 -3.30
C SER A 54 10.23 -2.08 -2.18
N ARG A 55 10.36 -0.80 -1.82
CA ARG A 55 10.97 -0.35 -0.56
C ARG A 55 9.93 0.48 0.18
N PHE A 56 9.75 0.20 1.46
CA PHE A 56 8.70 0.82 2.25
C PHE A 56 9.13 1.02 3.72
N ALA A 57 8.48 1.96 4.40
CA ALA A 57 8.64 2.19 5.82
C ALA A 57 7.31 2.66 6.43
N TYR A 58 7.05 2.26 7.68
CA TYR A 58 5.87 2.69 8.44
C TYR A 58 6.27 3.50 9.66
N THR A 59 5.48 4.52 9.99
CA THR A 59 5.64 5.24 11.27
C THR A 59 5.27 4.35 12.46
N ALA A 60 5.80 4.66 13.64
CA ALA A 60 5.39 4.03 14.90
C ALA A 60 4.02 4.57 15.37
N GLU A 61 3.75 5.84 15.07
CA GLU A 61 2.53 6.53 15.47
C GLU A 61 1.39 6.22 14.49
N GLY A 62 0.24 5.84 15.02
CA GLY A 62 -0.96 5.49 14.26
C GLY A 62 -1.96 4.67 15.08
N PRO A 63 -3.09 4.22 14.54
CA PRO A 63 -3.62 4.52 13.22
C PRO A 63 -4.21 5.93 13.07
N PRO A 64 -4.29 6.49 11.88
CA PRO A 64 -3.67 5.96 10.68
C PRO A 64 -2.14 6.11 10.72
N TYR A 65 -1.43 5.05 10.32
CA TYR A 65 0.02 5.12 10.12
C TYR A 65 0.36 5.85 8.83
N ILE A 66 1.57 6.39 8.71
CA ILE A 66 2.09 6.81 7.41
C ILE A 66 2.95 5.67 6.88
N GLU A 67 2.63 5.21 5.67
CA GLU A 67 3.48 4.35 4.89
C GLU A 67 4.22 5.18 3.85
N LEU A 68 5.55 5.13 3.84
CA LEU A 68 6.33 5.63 2.71
C LEU A 68 6.67 4.47 1.78
N ILE A 69 6.51 4.70 0.48
CA ILE A 69 6.96 3.78 -0.57
C ILE A 69 7.91 4.54 -1.49
N GLN A 70 9.08 3.96 -1.74
CA GLN A 70 10.01 4.54 -2.71
C GLN A 70 9.45 4.42 -4.12
N ALA A 71 9.53 5.50 -4.86
CA ALA A 71 9.08 5.55 -6.25
C ALA A 71 9.78 4.49 -7.12
N VAL A 72 9.00 3.85 -7.97
CA VAL A 72 9.49 2.92 -9.00
C VAL A 72 8.96 3.39 -10.36
N PRO A 73 9.79 4.02 -11.19
CA PRO A 73 9.38 4.58 -12.48
C PRO A 73 8.68 3.56 -13.37
N GLY A 74 7.64 3.99 -14.08
CA GLY A 74 6.87 3.14 -14.99
C GLY A 74 5.96 2.12 -14.32
N THR A 75 5.71 2.27 -13.02
CA THR A 75 4.80 1.39 -12.26
C THR A 75 3.71 2.18 -11.55
N VAL A 76 2.80 1.48 -10.86
CA VAL A 76 1.79 2.13 -10.00
C VAL A 76 2.43 2.97 -8.88
N TRP A 77 3.67 2.69 -8.51
CA TRP A 77 4.45 3.45 -7.52
C TRP A 77 5.29 4.57 -8.13
N GLU A 78 4.83 5.17 -9.21
CA GLU A 78 5.50 6.33 -9.80
C GLU A 78 5.14 7.62 -9.05
N ALA A 79 6.16 8.38 -8.64
CA ALA A 79 5.95 9.62 -7.90
C ALA A 79 5.52 10.79 -8.81
N GLY A 80 5.88 10.76 -10.09
CA GLY A 80 5.81 11.94 -10.96
C GLY A 80 6.82 12.99 -10.52
N GLU A 81 6.38 14.24 -10.37
CA GLU A 81 7.23 15.34 -9.88
C GLU A 81 7.09 15.47 -8.34
N GLY A 82 7.91 14.75 -7.60
CA GLY A 82 7.97 14.83 -6.14
C GLY A 82 7.08 13.80 -5.40
N SER A 83 6.85 14.05 -4.11
CA SER A 83 6.08 13.16 -3.25
C SER A 83 4.57 13.37 -3.40
N ARG A 84 3.77 12.31 -3.26
CA ARG A 84 2.32 12.40 -3.33
C ARG A 84 1.61 11.36 -2.47
N ILE A 85 0.44 11.70 -1.98
CA ILE A 85 -0.49 10.71 -1.39
C ILE A 85 -0.92 9.77 -2.52
N HIS A 86 -0.80 8.48 -2.26
CA HIS A 86 -1.04 7.44 -3.25
C HIS A 86 -2.30 6.62 -2.94
N HIS A 87 -2.46 6.20 -1.69
CA HIS A 87 -3.58 5.34 -1.29
C HIS A 87 -3.97 5.50 0.17
N LEU A 88 -5.17 5.01 0.47
CA LEU A 88 -5.63 4.71 1.81
C LEU A 88 -5.68 3.18 1.95
N GLY A 89 -5.02 2.64 2.96
CA GLY A 89 -4.98 1.20 3.20
C GLY A 89 -6.01 0.76 4.22
N ALA A 90 -6.80 -0.25 3.86
CA ALA A 90 -7.83 -0.82 4.72
C ALA A 90 -7.76 -2.35 4.77
N PHE A 91 -8.04 -2.90 5.94
CA PHE A 91 -8.23 -4.34 6.10
C PHE A 91 -9.64 -4.75 5.71
N VAL A 92 -9.76 -5.88 5.02
CA VAL A 92 -11.04 -6.48 4.64
C VAL A 92 -11.06 -7.97 5.00
N ASP A 93 -12.21 -8.47 5.43
CA ASP A 93 -12.34 -9.88 5.83
C ASP A 93 -12.39 -10.82 4.62
N ASP A 94 -13.08 -10.40 3.55
CA ASP A 94 -13.18 -11.12 2.30
C ASP A 94 -12.68 -10.22 1.16
N LEU A 95 -11.43 -10.45 0.76
CA LEU A 95 -10.76 -9.63 -0.25
C LEU A 95 -11.39 -9.79 -1.62
N ASP A 96 -11.73 -11.01 -2.01
CA ASP A 96 -12.31 -11.30 -3.33
C ASP A 96 -13.71 -10.69 -3.46
N ALA A 97 -14.56 -10.85 -2.45
CA ALA A 97 -15.90 -10.27 -2.43
C ALA A 97 -15.86 -8.72 -2.45
N GLU A 98 -14.91 -8.11 -1.78
CA GLU A 98 -14.79 -6.65 -1.77
C GLU A 98 -14.25 -6.11 -3.10
N ILE A 99 -13.32 -6.79 -3.74
CA ILE A 99 -12.87 -6.47 -5.11
C ILE A 99 -14.04 -6.58 -6.08
N GLU A 100 -14.80 -7.67 -6.02
CA GLU A 100 -15.97 -7.88 -6.88
C GLU A 100 -17.00 -6.77 -6.70
N ARG A 101 -17.31 -6.42 -5.45
CA ARG A 101 -18.27 -5.34 -5.15
C ARG A 101 -17.82 -4.00 -5.72
N LEU A 102 -16.57 -3.58 -5.45
CA LEU A 102 -16.05 -2.30 -5.91
C LEU A 102 -15.96 -2.21 -7.43
N THR A 103 -15.54 -3.29 -8.08
CA THR A 103 -15.46 -3.32 -9.55
C THR A 103 -16.85 -3.33 -10.19
N ALA A 104 -17.85 -3.97 -9.58
CA ALA A 104 -19.24 -3.89 -10.03
C ALA A 104 -19.83 -2.47 -9.89
N GLU A 105 -19.33 -1.67 -8.95
CA GLU A 105 -19.68 -0.25 -8.78
C GLU A 105 -18.88 0.69 -9.71
N GLY A 106 -18.04 0.14 -10.59
CA GLY A 106 -17.28 0.91 -11.59
C GLY A 106 -15.85 1.27 -11.20
N ALA A 107 -15.37 0.87 -10.03
CA ALA A 107 -13.99 1.07 -9.66
C ALA A 107 -13.06 0.14 -10.47
N GLU A 108 -11.82 0.56 -10.70
CA GLU A 108 -10.85 -0.18 -11.48
C GLU A 108 -9.86 -0.93 -10.59
N LEU A 109 -9.73 -2.26 -10.78
CA LEU A 109 -8.63 -3.04 -10.23
C LEU A 109 -7.35 -2.72 -11.01
N GLU A 110 -6.51 -1.87 -10.46
CA GLU A 110 -5.29 -1.39 -11.11
C GLU A 110 -4.12 -2.35 -10.93
N MET A 111 -3.96 -2.88 -9.72
CA MET A 111 -2.89 -3.81 -9.36
C MET A 111 -3.35 -4.76 -8.24
N ALA A 112 -2.90 -6.00 -8.31
CA ALA A 112 -3.04 -6.95 -7.20
C ALA A 112 -1.78 -7.80 -7.04
N SER A 113 -1.33 -8.01 -5.80
CA SER A 113 -0.31 -9.03 -5.53
C SER A 113 -0.89 -10.42 -5.71
N VAL A 114 -0.14 -11.30 -6.38
CA VAL A 114 -0.62 -12.63 -6.76
C VAL A 114 0.38 -13.72 -6.40
N ASP A 115 -0.10 -14.96 -6.33
CA ASP A 115 0.72 -16.15 -6.15
C ASP A 115 1.63 -16.43 -7.37
N GLU A 116 2.41 -17.52 -7.30
CA GLU A 116 3.39 -17.86 -8.33
C GLU A 116 2.75 -18.07 -9.70
N ASP A 117 1.57 -18.66 -9.74
CA ASP A 117 0.83 -18.94 -10.96
C ASP A 117 0.02 -17.72 -11.44
N GLY A 118 -0.08 -16.68 -10.62
CA GLY A 118 -0.87 -15.49 -10.89
C GLY A 118 -2.39 -15.73 -10.79
N ALA A 119 -2.81 -16.85 -10.24
CA ALA A 119 -4.23 -17.23 -10.19
C ALA A 119 -4.95 -16.59 -8.99
N ARG A 120 -4.31 -16.53 -7.84
CA ARG A 120 -4.91 -16.05 -6.58
C ARG A 120 -4.33 -14.71 -6.15
N ILE A 121 -5.21 -13.79 -5.76
CA ILE A 121 -4.82 -12.54 -5.11
C ILE A 121 -4.40 -12.83 -3.67
N LEU A 122 -3.25 -12.32 -3.26
CA LEU A 122 -2.66 -12.60 -1.94
C LEU A 122 -2.87 -11.48 -0.93
N GLY A 123 -2.96 -10.25 -1.39
CA GLY A 123 -3.00 -9.10 -0.48
C GLY A 123 -2.95 -7.79 -1.23
N VAL A 124 -1.89 -7.03 -1.09
CA VAL A 124 -1.76 -5.66 -1.64
C VAL A 124 -2.50 -5.50 -2.97
N THR A 125 -3.65 -4.84 -2.90
CA THR A 125 -4.57 -4.72 -4.02
C THR A 125 -5.00 -3.27 -4.15
N TYR A 126 -4.64 -2.60 -5.25
CA TYR A 126 -5.04 -1.22 -5.50
C TYR A 126 -6.28 -1.15 -6.37
N ILE A 127 -7.32 -0.56 -5.81
CA ILE A 127 -8.56 -0.20 -6.49
C ILE A 127 -8.56 1.32 -6.71
N ASN A 128 -8.62 1.73 -7.97
CA ASN A 128 -8.73 3.14 -8.32
C ASN A 128 -10.20 3.55 -8.39
N SER A 129 -10.49 4.76 -7.92
CA SER A 129 -11.82 5.35 -7.94
C SER A 129 -11.78 6.77 -8.44
N ASP A 130 -12.95 7.35 -8.73
CA ASP A 130 -13.09 8.73 -9.19
C ASP A 130 -12.61 9.78 -8.17
N LEU A 131 -12.32 9.38 -6.94
CA LEU A 131 -11.78 10.27 -5.90
C LEU A 131 -10.32 10.67 -6.15
N GLY A 132 -9.62 10.05 -7.10
CA GLY A 132 -8.21 10.30 -7.38
C GLY A 132 -7.24 9.78 -6.32
N VAL A 133 -7.76 9.04 -5.33
CA VAL A 133 -6.99 8.32 -4.30
C VAL A 133 -7.33 6.84 -4.41
N ARG A 134 -6.30 5.99 -4.46
CA ARG A 134 -6.48 4.54 -4.49
C ARG A 134 -6.92 4.01 -3.13
N LEU A 135 -7.69 2.97 -3.14
CA LEU A 135 -7.87 2.11 -1.98
C LEU A 135 -6.89 0.96 -2.08
N GLU A 136 -6.11 0.73 -1.03
CA GLU A 136 -5.35 -0.50 -0.87
C GLU A 136 -6.13 -1.46 0.01
N LEU A 137 -6.47 -2.63 -0.52
CA LEU A 137 -7.15 -3.66 0.22
C LEU A 137 -6.15 -4.72 0.68
N LEU A 138 -6.25 -5.08 1.94
CA LEU A 138 -5.42 -6.08 2.60
C LEU A 138 -6.31 -7.07 3.37
N PRO A 139 -6.04 -8.38 3.29
CA PRO A 139 -6.85 -9.34 4.04
C PRO A 139 -6.62 -9.20 5.55
N SER A 140 -7.70 -9.18 6.33
CA SER A 140 -7.68 -9.12 7.81
C SER A 140 -6.86 -10.25 8.43
N SER A 141 -6.77 -11.40 7.78
CA SER A 141 -5.93 -12.53 8.21
C SER A 141 -4.43 -12.20 8.26
N GLY A 142 -3.99 -11.17 7.53
CA GLY A 142 -2.60 -10.67 7.54
C GLY A 142 -2.35 -9.52 8.51
N ARG A 143 -3.37 -9.02 9.22
CA ARG A 143 -3.32 -7.80 10.04
C ARG A 143 -2.17 -7.80 11.04
N GLU A 144 -2.02 -8.84 11.83
CA GLU A 144 -0.96 -8.91 12.85
C GLU A 144 0.44 -8.82 12.23
N ARG A 145 0.68 -9.54 11.15
CA ARG A 145 1.95 -9.53 10.41
C ARG A 145 2.25 -8.14 9.84
N ILE A 146 1.25 -7.49 9.24
CA ILE A 146 1.41 -6.16 8.67
C ILE A 146 1.66 -5.13 9.77
N LEU A 147 0.87 -5.14 10.84
CA LEU A 147 1.06 -4.22 11.97
C LEU A 147 2.34 -4.50 12.76
N SER A 148 2.98 -5.65 12.62
CA SER A 148 4.26 -5.90 13.28
C SER A 148 5.37 -4.97 12.82
N VAL A 149 5.31 -4.46 11.57
CA VAL A 149 6.34 -3.55 11.04
C VAL A 149 6.24 -2.13 11.62
N THR A 150 5.13 -1.78 12.27
CA THR A 150 4.96 -0.49 12.98
C THR A 150 5.53 -0.53 14.41
N LYS A 151 6.16 -1.64 14.81
CA LYS A 151 6.75 -1.87 16.13
C LYS A 151 8.24 -2.13 16.00
N PRO A 152 9.06 -1.77 16.99
CA PRO A 152 10.47 -2.18 17.05
C PRO A 152 10.61 -3.72 16.98
N GLU A 153 11.77 -4.17 16.49
CA GLU A 153 12.13 -5.59 16.50
C GLU A 153 12.39 -6.09 17.92
#